data_5c25ba8bd4bba95f17f1eb7c78ef82a4
#
_entry.id   5c25ba8bd4bba95f17f1eb7c78ef82a4
#
_cell.length_a   1.000
_cell.length_b   1.000
_cell.length_c   1.000
_cell.angle_alpha   90.00
_cell.angle_beta   90.00
_cell.angle_gamma   90.00
#
_symmetry.space_group_name_H-M   'P 1'
#
loop_
_entity.id
_entity.type
_entity.pdbx_description
1 polymer ?
#
loop_
_entity_poly.entity_id
_entity_poly.type
_entity_poly.pdbx_seq_one_letter_code
_entity_poly.pdbx_strand_id
1 'polypeptide(L)'
;HMRTNGHTTDLETFIRAMPKVELHVHLEGSIRPETLLELAARHGVELPARTVDELHEWYAFRDFDHFVEVYLAAAGCIRTPADVERIASDFLEGQAAQNVLHSEVTYTASTQRMLSGIPLDDQLEAINRARAAAERDHGVTMSLTIDYPRHLDPEEFVGVAGWAVRNQDRGVSA
;
A
#
# COMPACT_ATOMS: atom_id res chain seq x y z
N HIS A 1 -15.62 12.14 -44.13
CA HIS A 1 -15.54 11.01 -43.20
C HIS A 1 -14.07 10.77 -42.84
N MET A 2 -13.60 11.34 -41.78
CA MET A 2 -12.29 11.06 -41.19
C MET A 2 -12.38 9.78 -40.37
N ARG A 3 -11.59 8.77 -40.70
CA ARG A 3 -11.43 7.54 -39.94
C ARG A 3 -10.43 7.80 -38.80
N THR A 4 -10.88 7.86 -37.57
CA THR A 4 -10.04 8.09 -36.36
C THR A 4 -9.81 6.81 -35.54
N ASN A 5 -9.79 5.62 -36.14
CA ASN A 5 -9.78 4.34 -35.42
C ASN A 5 -8.43 3.60 -35.38
N GLY A 6 -7.32 4.19 -35.83
CA GLY A 6 -6.01 3.48 -35.87
C GLY A 6 -5.03 3.84 -34.76
N HIS A 7 -5.14 5.03 -34.15
CA HIS A 7 -4.09 5.53 -33.24
C HIS A 7 -4.33 5.22 -31.75
N THR A 8 -5.54 5.02 -31.33
CA THR A 8 -5.86 4.79 -29.90
C THR A 8 -5.41 3.41 -29.44
N THR A 9 -5.56 2.39 -30.27
CA THR A 9 -5.15 1.01 -29.97
C THR A 9 -3.63 0.86 -29.87
N ASP A 10 -2.89 1.61 -30.70
CA ASP A 10 -1.42 1.57 -30.71
C ASP A 10 -0.83 2.26 -29.45
N LEU A 11 -1.36 3.42 -29.06
CA LEU A 11 -0.92 4.16 -27.87
C LEU A 11 -1.25 3.39 -26.58
N GLU A 12 -2.43 2.82 -26.46
CA GLU A 12 -2.81 2.03 -25.27
C GLU A 12 -1.92 0.79 -25.14
N THR A 13 -1.69 0.08 -26.23
CA THR A 13 -0.79 -1.09 -26.27
C THR A 13 0.64 -0.69 -25.87
N PHE A 14 1.13 0.45 -26.38
CA PHE A 14 2.44 0.98 -26.01
C PHE A 14 2.52 1.31 -24.51
N ILE A 15 1.53 2.02 -23.95
CA ILE A 15 1.49 2.39 -22.54
C ILE A 15 1.46 1.15 -21.64
N ARG A 16 0.68 0.13 -22.02
CA ARG A 16 0.63 -1.14 -21.27
C ARG A 16 1.95 -1.89 -21.28
N ALA A 17 2.59 -1.95 -22.45
CA ALA A 17 3.86 -2.67 -22.63
C ALA A 17 5.09 -1.91 -22.10
N MET A 18 5.01 -0.59 -21.97
CA MET A 18 6.12 0.24 -21.51
C MET A 18 6.50 -0.14 -20.07
N PRO A 19 7.80 -0.40 -19.76
CA PRO A 19 8.25 -0.58 -18.39
C PRO A 19 8.11 0.72 -17.60
N LYS A 20 7.64 0.62 -16.37
CA LYS A 20 7.35 1.76 -15.50
C LYS A 20 8.02 1.60 -14.14
N VAL A 21 8.17 2.71 -13.43
CA VAL A 21 8.48 2.77 -12.00
C VAL A 21 7.46 3.66 -11.30
N GLU A 22 7.19 3.39 -10.04
CA GLU A 22 6.31 4.19 -9.21
C GLU A 22 7.07 4.65 -7.97
N LEU A 23 7.18 5.97 -7.75
CA LEU A 23 8.15 6.55 -6.82
C LEU A 23 7.55 7.04 -5.50
N HIS A 24 6.25 7.01 -5.30
CA HIS A 24 5.65 7.47 -4.04
C HIS A 24 4.26 6.88 -3.85
N VAL A 25 4.19 5.83 -3.07
CA VAL A 25 2.92 5.17 -2.72
C VAL A 25 2.89 4.89 -1.22
N HIS A 26 1.78 5.23 -0.56
CA HIS A 26 1.51 4.75 0.79
C HIS A 26 0.84 3.38 0.72
N LEU A 27 1.47 2.36 1.32
CA LEU A 27 0.99 0.97 1.25
C LEU A 27 -0.44 0.83 1.76
N GLU A 28 -0.74 1.46 2.90
CA GLU A 28 -2.07 1.44 3.53
C GLU A 28 -3.13 2.14 2.67
N GLY A 29 -2.71 3.14 1.89
CA GLY A 29 -3.57 3.87 0.96
C GLY A 29 -3.82 3.14 -0.36
N SER A 30 -3.08 2.06 -0.63
CA SER A 30 -3.18 1.28 -1.88
C SER A 30 -4.06 0.03 -1.76
N ILE A 31 -4.72 -0.18 -0.62
CA ILE A 31 -5.56 -1.35 -0.37
C ILE A 31 -6.70 -1.38 -1.38
N ARG A 32 -6.82 -2.50 -2.11
CA ARG A 32 -7.91 -2.71 -3.06
C ARG A 32 -9.26 -2.74 -2.34
N PRO A 33 -10.33 -2.20 -2.93
CA PRO A 33 -11.66 -2.22 -2.32
C PRO A 33 -12.13 -3.61 -1.89
N GLU A 34 -11.88 -4.63 -2.71
CA GLU A 34 -12.24 -6.01 -2.42
C GLU A 34 -11.50 -6.53 -1.18
N THR A 35 -10.20 -6.26 -1.09
CA THR A 35 -9.37 -6.65 0.04
C THR A 35 -9.79 -5.91 1.30
N LEU A 36 -10.11 -4.62 1.20
CA LEU A 36 -10.59 -3.85 2.35
C LEU A 36 -11.89 -4.42 2.92
N LEU A 37 -12.85 -4.76 2.07
CA LEU A 37 -14.11 -5.41 2.50
C LEU A 37 -13.85 -6.77 3.15
N GLU A 38 -12.93 -7.56 2.60
CA GLU A 38 -12.55 -8.86 3.17
C GLU A 38 -11.94 -8.70 4.57
N LEU A 39 -10.98 -7.77 4.73
CA LEU A 39 -10.33 -7.50 6.02
C LEU A 39 -11.34 -6.96 7.05
N ALA A 40 -12.19 -6.01 6.65
CA ALA A 40 -13.23 -5.47 7.51
C ALA A 40 -14.18 -6.57 8.00
N ALA A 41 -14.66 -7.43 7.12
CA ALA A 41 -15.52 -8.56 7.47
C ALA A 41 -14.81 -9.57 8.39
N ARG A 42 -13.55 -9.89 8.11
CA ARG A 42 -12.72 -10.82 8.90
C ARG A 42 -12.56 -10.35 10.35
N HIS A 43 -12.38 -9.05 10.54
CA HIS A 43 -12.08 -8.46 11.85
C HIS A 43 -13.26 -7.78 12.51
N GLY A 44 -14.45 -7.84 11.91
CA GLY A 44 -15.66 -7.21 12.43
C GLY A 44 -15.56 -5.69 12.50
N VAL A 45 -14.83 -5.06 11.58
CA VAL A 45 -14.71 -3.61 11.46
C VAL A 45 -15.86 -3.08 10.62
N GLU A 46 -16.61 -2.13 11.15
CA GLU A 46 -17.66 -1.47 10.38
C GLU A 46 -17.06 -0.40 9.47
N LEU A 47 -17.37 -0.47 8.18
CA LEU A 47 -17.07 0.55 7.19
C LEU A 47 -18.36 1.25 6.76
N PRO A 48 -18.30 2.51 6.30
CA PRO A 48 -19.48 3.22 5.79
C PRO A 48 -19.98 2.65 4.45
N ALA A 49 -19.22 1.77 3.81
CA ALA A 49 -19.50 1.11 2.54
C ALA A 49 -19.49 -0.40 2.72
N ARG A 50 -20.37 -1.11 2.00
CA ARG A 50 -20.54 -2.57 2.05
C ARG A 50 -20.28 -3.27 0.72
N THR A 51 -20.12 -2.51 -0.34
CA THR A 51 -19.85 -2.99 -1.69
C THR A 51 -18.64 -2.27 -2.27
N VAL A 52 -18.04 -2.85 -3.31
CA VAL A 52 -16.92 -2.25 -4.04
C VAL A 52 -17.32 -0.90 -4.64
N ASP A 53 -18.52 -0.80 -5.22
CA ASP A 53 -19.02 0.44 -5.80
C ASP A 53 -19.19 1.54 -4.75
N GLU A 54 -19.78 1.21 -3.59
CA GLU A 54 -19.88 2.15 -2.46
C GLU A 54 -18.51 2.59 -1.93
N LEU A 55 -17.51 1.69 -1.92
CA LEU A 55 -16.13 2.06 -1.56
C LEU A 55 -15.52 3.02 -2.57
N HIS A 56 -15.75 2.82 -3.88
CA HIS A 56 -15.28 3.76 -4.89
C HIS A 56 -15.90 5.15 -4.72
N GLU A 57 -17.19 5.22 -4.37
CA GLU A 57 -17.84 6.49 -4.04
C GLU A 57 -17.25 7.14 -2.80
N TRP A 58 -16.98 6.34 -1.75
CA TRP A 58 -16.38 6.81 -0.51
C TRP A 58 -14.93 7.26 -0.69
N TYR A 59 -14.16 6.64 -1.59
CA TYR A 59 -12.80 7.05 -1.95
C TYR A 59 -12.75 8.33 -2.79
N ALA A 60 -13.87 8.84 -3.27
CA ALA A 60 -13.94 10.15 -3.89
C ALA A 60 -13.80 11.25 -2.82
N PHE A 61 -12.58 11.65 -2.53
CA PHE A 61 -12.27 12.59 -1.46
C PHE A 61 -12.89 13.95 -1.69
N ARG A 62 -13.58 14.47 -0.66
CA ARG A 62 -14.20 15.80 -0.67
C ARG A 62 -13.21 16.89 -0.23
N ASP A 63 -12.37 16.58 0.74
CA ASP A 63 -11.39 17.45 1.37
C ASP A 63 -10.31 16.60 2.07
N PHE A 64 -9.33 17.26 2.70
CA PHE A 64 -8.23 16.58 3.39
C PHE A 64 -8.71 15.81 4.63
N ASP A 65 -9.68 16.33 5.36
CA ASP A 65 -10.20 15.65 6.56
C ASP A 65 -10.89 14.34 6.19
N HIS A 66 -11.67 14.34 5.11
CA HIS A 66 -12.27 13.12 4.58
C HIS A 66 -11.21 12.12 4.07
N PHE A 67 -10.14 12.60 3.42
CA PHE A 67 -9.01 11.74 3.04
C PHE A 67 -8.41 11.05 4.27
N VAL A 68 -8.16 11.79 5.35
CA VAL A 68 -7.61 11.22 6.61
C VAL A 68 -8.57 10.22 7.23
N GLU A 69 -9.88 10.50 7.24
CA GLU A 69 -10.92 9.58 7.70
C GLU A 69 -10.86 8.24 6.94
N VAL A 70 -10.85 8.29 5.62
CA VAL A 70 -10.76 7.11 4.75
C VAL A 70 -9.48 6.33 5.00
N TYR A 71 -8.34 7.03 5.06
CA TYR A 71 -7.04 6.41 5.32
C TYR A 71 -6.98 5.69 6.66
N LEU A 72 -7.44 6.33 7.74
CA LEU A 72 -7.43 5.73 9.08
C LEU A 72 -8.41 4.54 9.19
N ALA A 73 -9.57 4.63 8.55
CA ALA A 73 -10.53 3.52 8.51
C ALA A 73 -9.95 2.31 7.76
N ALA A 74 -9.29 2.53 6.62
CA ALA A 74 -8.62 1.48 5.87
C ALA A 74 -7.46 0.86 6.68
N ALA A 75 -6.57 1.67 7.26
CA ALA A 75 -5.49 1.21 8.13
C ALA A 75 -6.01 0.44 9.35
N GLY A 76 -7.16 0.85 9.90
CA GLY A 76 -7.83 0.17 11.02
C GLY A 76 -8.34 -1.24 10.72
N CYS A 77 -8.45 -1.64 9.44
CA CYS A 77 -8.82 -3.00 9.04
C CYS A 77 -7.64 -3.97 9.03
N ILE A 78 -6.40 -3.48 9.10
CA ILE A 78 -5.18 -4.29 9.17
C ILE A 78 -4.96 -4.67 10.64
N ARG A 79 -5.12 -5.94 11.02
CA ARG A 79 -5.09 -6.40 12.42
C ARG A 79 -4.00 -7.43 12.71
N THR A 80 -3.44 -8.06 11.71
CA THR A 80 -2.45 -9.13 11.85
C THR A 80 -1.28 -8.95 10.87
N PRO A 81 -0.10 -9.56 11.13
CA PRO A 81 0.98 -9.60 10.15
C PRO A 81 0.57 -10.22 8.80
N ALA A 82 -0.38 -11.19 8.82
CA ALA A 82 -0.91 -11.77 7.59
C ALA A 82 -1.70 -10.76 6.74
N ASP A 83 -2.38 -9.80 7.37
CA ASP A 83 -3.08 -8.73 6.65
C ASP A 83 -2.06 -7.76 6.02
N VAL A 84 -0.96 -7.46 6.73
CA VAL A 84 0.15 -6.64 6.18
C VAL A 84 0.76 -7.33 4.96
N GLU A 85 1.03 -8.63 5.05
CA GLU A 85 1.54 -9.42 3.91
C GLU A 85 0.55 -9.41 2.75
N ARG A 86 -0.75 -9.56 3.04
CA ARG A 86 -1.81 -9.57 2.02
C ARG A 86 -1.87 -8.26 1.25
N ILE A 87 -1.91 -7.11 1.91
CA ILE A 87 -1.98 -5.82 1.21
C ILE A 87 -0.72 -5.54 0.40
N ALA A 88 0.46 -5.94 0.90
CA ALA A 88 1.71 -5.81 0.17
C ALA A 88 1.74 -6.73 -1.08
N SER A 89 1.24 -7.95 -0.97
CA SER A 89 1.12 -8.88 -2.10
C SER A 89 0.15 -8.36 -3.15
N ASP A 90 -1.04 -7.92 -2.75
CA ASP A 90 -2.05 -7.36 -3.67
C ASP A 90 -1.53 -6.13 -4.40
N PHE A 91 -0.78 -5.26 -3.70
CA PHE A 91 -0.13 -4.10 -4.31
C PHE A 91 0.88 -4.54 -5.38
N LEU A 92 1.82 -5.42 -5.03
CA LEU A 92 2.88 -5.85 -5.94
C LEU A 92 2.36 -6.65 -7.15
N GLU A 93 1.31 -7.46 -6.97
CA GLU A 93 0.59 -8.09 -8.09
C GLU A 93 -0.02 -7.04 -9.04
N GLY A 94 -0.60 -5.97 -8.49
CA GLY A 94 -1.13 -4.85 -9.27
C GLY A 94 -0.05 -4.12 -10.04
N GLN A 95 1.14 -3.97 -9.48
CA GLN A 95 2.30 -3.41 -10.15
C GLN A 95 2.76 -4.29 -11.31
N ALA A 96 2.87 -5.59 -11.09
CA ALA A 96 3.21 -6.55 -12.13
C ALA A 96 2.23 -6.51 -13.32
N ALA A 97 0.93 -6.47 -13.03
CA ALA A 97 -0.12 -6.40 -14.03
C ALA A 97 -0.06 -5.13 -14.91
N GLN A 98 0.57 -4.07 -14.40
CA GLN A 98 0.75 -2.79 -15.10
C GLN A 98 2.15 -2.61 -15.70
N ASN A 99 3.00 -3.65 -15.68
CA ASN A 99 4.39 -3.60 -16.11
C ASN A 99 5.21 -2.53 -15.35
N VAL A 100 4.94 -2.38 -14.05
CA VAL A 100 5.77 -1.60 -13.12
C VAL A 100 6.84 -2.52 -12.58
N LEU A 101 8.11 -2.17 -12.79
CA LEU A 101 9.25 -3.01 -12.45
C LEU A 101 9.80 -2.72 -11.05
N HIS A 102 9.60 -1.50 -10.56
CA HIS A 102 10.05 -1.06 -9.25
C HIS A 102 9.08 -0.05 -8.64
N SER A 103 8.87 -0.14 -7.33
CA SER A 103 8.09 0.84 -6.56
C SER A 103 8.84 1.30 -5.32
N GLU A 104 8.80 2.61 -5.05
CA GLU A 104 9.21 3.19 -3.77
C GLU A 104 7.96 3.38 -2.91
N VAL A 105 7.86 2.59 -1.85
CA VAL A 105 6.66 2.50 -1.01
C VAL A 105 6.92 3.07 0.36
N THR A 106 6.06 3.97 0.78
CA THR A 106 6.02 4.52 2.13
C THR A 106 5.09 3.70 3.01
N TYR A 107 5.48 3.45 4.25
CA TYR A 107 4.69 2.71 5.21
C TYR A 107 4.77 3.34 6.60
N THR A 108 3.61 3.62 7.20
CA THR A 108 3.50 4.26 8.52
C THR A 108 3.42 3.20 9.63
N ALA A 109 4.52 2.48 9.84
CA ALA A 109 4.59 1.35 10.77
C ALA A 109 4.19 1.71 12.22
N SER A 110 4.46 2.95 12.66
CA SER A 110 4.05 3.47 13.97
C SER A 110 2.53 3.56 14.12
N THR A 111 1.85 4.11 13.12
CA THR A 111 0.39 4.19 13.10
C THR A 111 -0.22 2.79 13.12
N GLN A 112 0.31 1.86 12.34
CA GLN A 112 -0.18 0.49 12.33
C GLN A 112 0.05 -0.22 13.66
N ARG A 113 1.21 -0.02 14.32
CA ARG A 113 1.44 -0.51 15.68
C ARG A 113 0.45 0.09 16.69
N MET A 114 0.15 1.38 16.58
CA MET A 114 -0.81 2.06 17.46
C MET A 114 -2.24 1.51 17.29
N LEU A 115 -2.68 1.29 16.05
CA LEU A 115 -4.06 0.85 15.73
C LEU A 115 -4.30 -0.63 16.03
N SER A 116 -3.33 -1.49 15.81
CA SER A 116 -3.50 -2.95 15.86
C SER A 116 -2.56 -3.68 16.82
N GLY A 117 -1.55 -3.00 17.36
CA GLY A 117 -0.57 -3.62 18.25
C GLY A 117 0.46 -4.51 17.55
N ILE A 118 0.49 -4.57 16.22
CA ILE A 118 1.46 -5.41 15.49
C ILE A 118 2.88 -4.85 15.70
N PRO A 119 3.83 -5.66 16.21
CA PRO A 119 5.21 -5.24 16.40
C PRO A 119 5.87 -4.79 15.08
N LEU A 120 6.77 -3.81 15.12
CA LEU A 120 7.42 -3.27 13.93
C LEU A 120 8.18 -4.35 13.13
N ASP A 121 8.85 -5.28 13.82
CA ASP A 121 9.58 -6.37 13.16
C ASP A 121 8.64 -7.34 12.45
N ASP A 122 7.48 -7.66 13.04
CA ASP A 122 6.50 -8.56 12.43
C ASP A 122 5.87 -7.93 11.18
N GLN A 123 5.66 -6.61 11.19
CA GLN A 123 5.20 -5.85 10.02
C GLN A 123 6.25 -5.90 8.89
N LEU A 124 7.52 -5.64 9.21
CA LEU A 124 8.61 -5.68 8.24
C LEU A 124 8.81 -7.08 7.65
N GLU A 125 8.75 -8.11 8.47
CA GLU A 125 8.83 -9.50 8.00
C GLU A 125 7.69 -9.87 7.06
N ALA A 126 6.48 -9.43 7.37
CA ALA A 126 5.31 -9.63 6.51
C ALA A 126 5.50 -8.97 5.12
N ILE A 127 5.93 -7.70 5.11
CA ILE A 127 6.23 -6.97 3.87
C ILE A 127 7.36 -7.67 3.10
N ASN A 128 8.41 -8.13 3.78
CA ASN A 128 9.54 -8.78 3.13
C ASN A 128 9.17 -10.14 2.51
N ARG A 129 8.22 -10.89 3.10
CA ARG A 129 7.70 -12.12 2.47
C ARG A 129 6.97 -11.81 1.15
N ALA A 130 6.12 -10.77 1.15
CA ALA A 130 5.45 -10.32 -0.07
C ALA A 130 6.43 -9.84 -1.14
N ARG A 131 7.45 -9.06 -0.76
CA ARG A 131 8.52 -8.61 -1.67
C ARG A 131 9.28 -9.77 -2.31
N ALA A 132 9.73 -10.72 -1.50
CA ALA A 132 10.46 -11.89 -1.99
C ALA A 132 9.63 -12.75 -2.94
N ALA A 133 8.33 -12.88 -2.67
CA ALA A 133 7.41 -13.57 -3.57
C ALA A 133 7.24 -12.82 -4.90
N ALA A 134 6.99 -11.51 -4.86
CA ALA A 134 6.80 -10.70 -6.06
C ALA A 134 8.05 -10.63 -6.95
N GLU A 135 9.23 -10.52 -6.34
CA GLU A 135 10.49 -10.52 -7.08
C GLU A 135 10.73 -11.88 -7.77
N ARG A 136 10.49 -12.98 -7.07
CA ARG A 136 10.64 -14.34 -7.61
C ARG A 136 9.63 -14.65 -8.72
N ASP A 137 8.36 -14.28 -8.51
CA ASP A 137 7.24 -14.75 -9.35
C ASP A 137 6.93 -13.79 -10.49
N HIS A 138 7.25 -12.49 -10.33
CA HIS A 138 6.91 -11.41 -11.27
C HIS A 138 8.09 -10.53 -11.68
N GLY A 139 9.23 -10.62 -11.01
CA GLY A 139 10.39 -9.73 -11.27
C GLY A 139 10.16 -8.29 -10.82
N VAL A 140 9.17 -8.03 -9.97
CA VAL A 140 8.85 -6.71 -9.42
C VAL A 140 9.63 -6.49 -8.12
N THR A 141 10.34 -5.38 -8.02
CA THR A 141 11.08 -4.99 -6.82
C THR A 141 10.41 -3.83 -6.09
N MET A 142 10.68 -3.71 -4.79
CA MET A 142 10.14 -2.64 -3.96
C MET A 142 11.18 -2.19 -2.93
N SER A 143 11.40 -0.88 -2.83
CA SER A 143 12.08 -0.25 -1.69
C SER A 143 11.06 0.24 -0.67
N LEU A 144 11.42 0.25 0.62
CA LEU A 144 10.52 0.61 1.71
C LEU A 144 11.05 1.83 2.46
N THR A 145 10.27 2.90 2.46
CA THR A 145 10.49 4.09 3.28
C THR A 145 9.55 4.05 4.47
N ILE A 146 10.09 4.28 5.66
CA ILE A 146 9.32 4.38 6.90
C ILE A 146 9.08 5.85 7.20
N ASP A 147 7.84 6.25 7.28
CA ASP A 147 7.47 7.60 7.70
C ASP A 147 6.94 7.64 9.15
N TYR A 148 6.80 8.85 9.65
CA TYR A 148 6.28 9.10 10.98
C TYR A 148 5.41 10.37 11.00
N PRO A 149 4.15 10.29 11.49
CA PRO A 149 3.27 11.46 11.56
C PRO A 149 3.79 12.50 12.56
N ARG A 150 3.99 13.74 12.09
CA ARG A 150 4.64 14.84 12.85
C ARG A 150 3.90 15.27 14.12
N HIS A 151 2.63 14.93 14.26
CA HIS A 151 1.80 15.28 15.41
C HIS A 151 1.86 14.24 16.53
N LEU A 152 2.55 13.10 16.31
CA LEU A 152 2.77 12.07 17.33
C LEU A 152 4.00 12.38 18.19
N ASP A 153 4.25 11.52 19.20
CA ASP A 153 5.29 11.72 20.20
C ASP A 153 6.70 11.78 19.57
N PRO A 154 7.48 12.85 19.78
CA PRO A 154 8.84 12.95 19.29
C PRO A 154 9.81 11.88 19.84
N GLU A 155 9.60 11.37 21.05
CA GLU A 155 10.43 10.29 21.62
C GLU A 155 10.19 8.98 20.87
N GLU A 156 8.95 8.69 20.53
CA GLU A 156 8.60 7.54 19.70
C GLU A 156 9.21 7.66 18.29
N PHE A 157 9.23 8.86 17.72
CA PHE A 157 9.90 9.13 16.44
C PHE A 157 11.36 8.67 16.46
N VAL A 158 12.13 9.04 17.49
CA VAL A 158 13.53 8.63 17.63
C VAL A 158 13.65 7.10 17.68
N GLY A 159 12.72 6.45 18.37
CA GLY A 159 12.66 4.98 18.45
C GLY A 159 12.42 4.33 17.09
N VAL A 160 11.44 4.84 16.32
CA VAL A 160 11.10 4.35 14.98
C VAL A 160 12.23 4.62 13.98
N ALA A 161 12.81 5.82 13.99
CA ALA A 161 13.95 6.17 13.14
C ALA A 161 15.15 5.27 13.43
N GLY A 162 15.48 5.05 14.71
CA GLY A 162 16.54 4.13 15.11
C GLY A 162 16.27 2.68 14.69
N TRP A 163 15.02 2.26 14.73
CA TRP A 163 14.60 0.94 14.22
C TRP A 163 14.75 0.86 12.70
N ALA A 164 14.35 1.89 11.94
CA ALA A 164 14.50 1.94 10.49
C ALA A 164 15.98 1.84 10.08
N VAL A 165 16.86 2.61 10.73
CA VAL A 165 18.31 2.55 10.48
C VAL A 165 18.90 1.16 10.73
N ARG A 166 18.48 0.47 11.80
CA ARG A 166 18.94 -0.90 12.08
C ARG A 166 18.44 -1.96 11.11
N ASN A 167 17.44 -1.63 10.30
CA ASN A 167 16.82 -2.57 9.35
C ASN A 167 17.11 -2.19 7.88
N GLN A 168 18.12 -1.35 7.61
CA GLN A 168 18.49 -0.98 6.24
C GLN A 168 18.94 -2.20 5.42
N ASP A 169 19.66 -3.13 6.01
CA ASP A 169 20.05 -4.41 5.39
C ASP A 169 18.89 -5.38 5.19
N ARG A 170 17.74 -5.12 5.84
CA ARG A 170 16.48 -5.87 5.69
C ARG A 170 15.50 -5.17 4.74
N GLY A 171 15.96 -4.19 3.96
CA GLY A 171 15.21 -3.56 2.88
C GLY A 171 14.43 -2.29 3.25
N VAL A 172 14.70 -1.70 4.41
CA VAL A 172 14.29 -0.33 4.70
C VAL A 172 15.28 0.62 4.03
N SER A 173 14.79 1.50 3.15
CA SER A 173 15.63 2.40 2.34
C SER A 173 15.83 3.75 3.02
N ALA A 174 14.81 4.25 3.73
CA ALA A 174 14.82 5.52 4.44
C ALA A 174 13.83 5.51 5.61
#